data_3cb85c88b82a5767316a9cdd43c542b2
#
_entry.id   3cb85c88b82a5767316a9cdd43c542b2
#
_cell.length_a   1.000
_cell.length_b   1.000
_cell.length_c   1.000
_cell.angle_alpha   90.00
_cell.angle_beta   90.00
_cell.angle_gamma   90.00
#
_symmetry.space_group_name_H-M   'P 1'
#
loop_
_entity.id
_entity.type
_entity.pdbx_description
1 polymer ?
#
loop_
_entity_poly.entity_id
_entity_poly.type
_entity_poly.pdbx_seq_one_letter_code
_entity_poly.pdbx_strand_id
1 'polypeptide(L)'
;MSCRRLVLLLVLLAAIGIPAGVLSATCENGSCGNGDERASPVPFCPLPAELRDRLANGYREGRSPDVLGVANGTTVTSDADGGRTAWPGIGAPSEGRVPLVYWGAGVAHREIPDGVGLDSVAPTVSEALGFERPFPDVRSGRATRGVASGKRPSLVLLVAWKGVGSSDIASAGRRDWAYLRTLVHGGAGTLRATTGSLPVDPAATLTTIGTGGLPSQHGVTGSVVRNDDGRVVEAFGPGAPVTVIATLADDLDHAEPASLVGAVLPHGLDRGIVGEGWYPGGDPVDMVIGESARAPIAVEHRLATGYGADEVPDVLAVVLEGNVRSLDRWTSRIVAGAERATTNGTLVVVAGTGSREEDPTAIGDEDLVAAVEDAIPGDARSVEAAVPGGLFLDQDALRREGVTGLVAVEAMRSATGAEGRPILADAFQGFAVSFGRYC
;
A
#
# COMPACT_ATOMS: atom_id res chain seq x y z
N MET A 1 4.56 -37.59 31.03
CA MET A 1 3.25 -37.35 30.42
C MET A 1 2.65 -38.68 29.95
N SER A 2 1.41 -38.98 30.32
CA SER A 2 0.81 -40.32 30.09
C SER A 2 0.43 -40.47 28.62
N CYS A 3 0.59 -41.66 28.07
CA CYS A 3 0.30 -42.06 26.68
C CYS A 3 -1.11 -41.66 26.15
N ARG A 4 -2.07 -41.45 27.06
CA ARG A 4 -3.44 -41.01 26.74
C ARG A 4 -3.52 -39.56 26.30
N ARG A 5 -2.60 -38.66 26.68
CA ARG A 5 -2.58 -37.25 26.24
C ARG A 5 -1.95 -37.09 24.82
N LEU A 6 -1.06 -37.98 24.45
CA LEU A 6 -0.43 -37.98 23.14
C LEU A 6 -1.41 -38.42 22.03
N VAL A 7 -2.27 -39.42 22.35
CA VAL A 7 -3.28 -39.91 21.40
C VAL A 7 -4.37 -38.85 21.11
N LEU A 8 -4.72 -38.04 22.14
CA LEU A 8 -5.71 -36.96 21.96
C LEU A 8 -5.16 -35.82 21.10
N LEU A 9 -3.86 -35.51 21.16
CA LEU A 9 -3.19 -34.49 20.37
C LEU A 9 -3.09 -34.92 18.89
N LEU A 10 -2.84 -36.20 18.62
CA LEU A 10 -2.77 -36.75 17.26
C LEU A 10 -4.14 -36.78 16.56
N VAL A 11 -5.23 -37.00 17.31
CA VAL A 11 -6.60 -36.98 16.75
C VAL A 11 -7.03 -35.55 16.43
N LEU A 12 -6.58 -34.55 17.19
CA LEU A 12 -6.85 -33.13 16.89
C LEU A 12 -6.08 -32.63 15.67
N LEU A 13 -4.83 -33.09 15.45
CA LEU A 13 -4.01 -32.72 14.29
C LEU A 13 -4.53 -33.33 12.98
N ALA A 14 -5.13 -34.52 13.04
CA ALA A 14 -5.75 -35.14 11.86
C ALA A 14 -7.02 -34.42 11.38
N ALA A 15 -7.69 -33.67 12.25
CA ALA A 15 -8.88 -32.87 11.91
C ALA A 15 -8.55 -31.54 11.19
N ILE A 16 -7.26 -31.14 11.16
CA ILE A 16 -6.81 -29.87 10.57
C ILE A 16 -6.16 -30.08 9.19
N GLY A 17 -6.14 -31.30 8.65
CA GLY A 17 -5.66 -31.58 7.29
C GLY A 17 -4.15 -31.40 7.07
N ILE A 18 -3.33 -31.47 8.10
CA ILE A 18 -1.86 -31.43 7.98
C ILE A 18 -1.35 -32.80 7.54
N PRO A 19 -0.65 -32.94 6.42
CA PRO A 19 -0.14 -34.24 5.97
C PRO A 19 0.85 -34.82 6.98
N ALA A 20 0.66 -36.09 7.30
CA ALA A 20 1.40 -36.86 8.30
C ALA A 20 2.91 -37.10 7.99
N GLY A 21 3.48 -36.36 7.06
CA GLY A 21 4.87 -36.56 6.59
C GLY A 21 5.96 -35.81 7.39
N VAL A 22 5.61 -34.99 8.38
CA VAL A 22 6.57 -34.11 9.06
C VAL A 22 7.03 -34.63 10.44
N LEU A 23 6.52 -35.77 10.90
CA LEU A 23 6.89 -36.33 12.20
C LEU A 23 7.37 -37.79 12.08
N SER A 24 8.51 -38.01 11.38
CA SER A 24 9.27 -39.26 11.49
C SER A 24 10.54 -39.00 12.33
N ALA A 25 10.38 -39.02 13.64
CA ALA A 25 11.52 -39.24 14.50
C ALA A 25 11.78 -40.73 14.61
N THR A 26 12.72 -41.26 13.83
CA THR A 26 13.23 -42.64 13.98
C THR A 26 14.24 -42.67 15.10
N CYS A 27 13.85 -43.16 16.24
CA CYS A 27 14.80 -43.59 17.26
C CYS A 27 15.17 -45.06 17.03
N GLU A 28 16.32 -45.33 16.46
CA GLU A 28 16.93 -46.65 16.45
C GLU A 28 18.05 -46.69 17.48
N ASN A 29 17.96 -47.68 18.38
CA ASN A 29 18.99 -48.04 19.40
C ASN A 29 19.34 -47.03 20.52
N GLY A 30 18.36 -46.43 21.16
CA GLY A 30 18.55 -45.86 22.49
C GLY A 30 19.54 -44.69 22.64
N SER A 31 20.01 -44.11 21.52
CA SER A 31 20.81 -42.92 21.47
C SER A 31 20.05 -41.88 20.64
N CYS A 32 19.37 -40.96 21.30
CA CYS A 32 18.96 -39.71 20.68
C CYS A 32 20.22 -38.88 20.48
N GLY A 33 20.88 -39.02 19.32
CA GLY A 33 21.98 -38.17 18.95
C GLY A 33 21.51 -36.72 18.95
N ASN A 34 22.17 -35.86 19.73
CA ASN A 34 22.17 -34.41 19.54
C ASN A 34 22.88 -34.15 18.20
N GLY A 35 22.22 -34.48 17.12
CA GLY A 35 22.54 -33.92 15.82
C GLY A 35 22.19 -32.44 15.90
N ASP A 36 23.17 -31.59 15.82
CA ASP A 36 23.02 -30.19 15.44
C ASP A 36 22.45 -30.14 14.00
N GLU A 37 21.21 -30.61 13.81
CA GLU A 37 20.38 -30.19 12.70
C GLU A 37 20.10 -28.73 13.00
N ARG A 38 20.96 -27.85 12.50
CA ARG A 38 20.61 -26.44 12.34
C ARG A 38 19.32 -26.46 11.52
N ALA A 39 18.20 -26.26 12.20
CA ALA A 39 16.90 -26.07 11.54
C ALA A 39 17.15 -25.08 10.43
N SER A 40 16.86 -25.47 9.19
CA SER A 40 16.97 -24.53 8.06
C SER A 40 16.24 -23.26 8.43
N PRO A 41 16.87 -22.09 8.33
CA PRO A 41 16.22 -20.86 8.76
C PRO A 41 14.88 -20.73 8.06
N VAL A 42 13.84 -20.43 8.83
CA VAL A 42 12.51 -20.17 8.26
C VAL A 42 12.66 -19.01 7.28
N PRO A 43 12.28 -19.19 6.00
CA PRO A 43 12.29 -18.08 5.04
C PRO A 43 11.62 -16.85 5.63
N PHE A 44 12.04 -15.65 5.22
CA PHE A 44 11.56 -14.39 5.78
C PHE A 44 12.18 -13.98 7.14
N CYS A 45 12.40 -14.91 8.07
CA CYS A 45 12.97 -14.60 9.39
C CYS A 45 14.38 -13.98 9.39
N PRO A 46 15.28 -14.32 8.45
CA PRO A 46 16.61 -13.68 8.37
C PRO A 46 16.59 -12.20 7.97
N LEU A 47 15.48 -11.71 7.41
CA LEU A 47 15.36 -10.30 7.01
C LEU A 47 15.39 -9.36 8.22
N PRO A 48 15.86 -8.11 8.06
CA PRO A 48 15.80 -7.09 9.12
C PRO A 48 14.37 -6.89 9.65
N ALA A 49 14.22 -6.70 10.95
CA ALA A 49 12.91 -6.61 11.60
C ALA A 49 12.01 -5.52 10.99
N GLU A 50 12.55 -4.30 10.77
CA GLU A 50 11.81 -3.20 10.15
C GLU A 50 11.30 -3.57 8.74
N LEU A 51 12.11 -4.27 7.93
CA LEU A 51 11.72 -4.72 6.61
C LEU A 51 10.60 -5.77 6.69
N ARG A 52 10.72 -6.72 7.62
CA ARG A 52 9.67 -7.73 7.87
C ARG A 52 8.35 -7.10 8.27
N ASP A 53 8.38 -6.14 9.20
CA ASP A 53 7.17 -5.45 9.66
C ASP A 53 6.48 -4.70 8.50
N ARG A 54 7.25 -4.02 7.66
CA ARG A 54 6.71 -3.31 6.51
C ARG A 54 6.17 -4.24 5.43
N LEU A 55 6.83 -5.39 5.19
CA LEU A 55 6.31 -6.43 4.29
C LEU A 55 5.01 -7.04 4.85
N ALA A 56 4.95 -7.30 6.16
CA ALA A 56 3.74 -7.79 6.81
C ALA A 56 2.58 -6.79 6.73
N ASN A 57 2.87 -5.50 6.82
CA ASN A 57 1.89 -4.44 6.63
C ASN A 57 1.35 -4.37 5.19
N GLY A 58 2.15 -4.75 4.21
CA GLY A 58 1.79 -4.79 2.78
C GLY A 58 1.07 -6.07 2.35
N TYR A 59 1.17 -7.14 3.13
CA TYR A 59 0.69 -8.47 2.74
C TYR A 59 -0.70 -8.79 3.31
N ARG A 60 -1.56 -9.34 2.46
CA ARG A 60 -2.83 -9.95 2.84
C ARG A 60 -3.02 -11.26 2.10
N GLU A 61 -3.23 -12.34 2.85
CA GLU A 61 -3.51 -13.64 2.30
C GLU A 61 -4.76 -13.62 1.40
N GLY A 62 -4.69 -14.29 0.25
CA GLY A 62 -5.74 -14.31 -0.75
C GLY A 62 -5.86 -13.04 -1.60
N ARG A 63 -5.00 -12.02 -1.40
CA ARG A 63 -4.97 -10.78 -2.19
C ARG A 63 -3.60 -10.50 -2.79
N SER A 64 -2.56 -10.74 -2.01
CA SER A 64 -1.16 -10.50 -2.36
C SER A 64 -0.58 -11.60 -3.24
N PRO A 65 0.58 -11.36 -3.89
CA PRO A 65 1.30 -12.36 -4.67
C PRO A 65 1.58 -13.66 -3.91
N ASP A 66 1.64 -14.76 -4.66
CA ASP A 66 1.90 -16.09 -4.10
C ASP A 66 3.35 -16.25 -3.65
N VAL A 67 4.28 -15.60 -4.36
CA VAL A 67 5.71 -15.59 -4.04
C VAL A 67 6.17 -14.13 -3.95
N LEU A 68 6.90 -13.84 -2.87
CA LEU A 68 7.49 -12.53 -2.62
C LEU A 68 9.00 -12.61 -2.70
N GLY A 69 9.65 -11.51 -3.10
CA GLY A 69 11.09 -11.36 -3.18
C GLY A 69 11.58 -10.05 -2.57
N VAL A 70 12.81 -10.08 -2.09
CA VAL A 70 13.53 -8.92 -1.55
C VAL A 70 14.84 -8.77 -2.31
N ALA A 71 15.05 -7.63 -2.92
CA ALA A 71 16.23 -7.35 -3.74
C ALA A 71 17.52 -7.27 -2.91
N ASN A 72 18.64 -7.70 -3.51
CA ASN A 72 19.95 -7.77 -2.87
C ASN A 72 20.86 -6.61 -3.33
N GLY A 73 20.57 -5.39 -2.90
CA GLY A 73 21.40 -4.21 -3.21
C GLY A 73 21.42 -3.79 -4.68
N THR A 74 20.73 -4.54 -5.56
CA THR A 74 20.46 -4.17 -6.95
C THR A 74 18.98 -3.80 -7.02
N THR A 75 18.66 -2.70 -7.68
CA THR A 75 17.26 -2.31 -7.86
C THR A 75 16.59 -3.24 -8.85
N VAL A 76 15.57 -3.97 -8.40
CA VAL A 76 14.65 -4.73 -9.24
C VAL A 76 13.37 -3.93 -9.38
N THR A 77 12.76 -3.94 -10.54
CA THR A 77 11.55 -3.15 -10.80
C THR A 77 10.50 -3.96 -11.51
N SER A 78 9.26 -3.64 -11.22
CA SER A 78 8.09 -4.06 -12.02
C SER A 78 7.33 -2.83 -12.49
N ASP A 79 6.62 -2.98 -13.60
CA ASP A 79 5.65 -1.98 -14.02
C ASP A 79 4.43 -2.03 -13.09
N ALA A 80 4.06 -0.87 -12.55
CA ALA A 80 2.87 -0.72 -11.73
C ALA A 80 2.21 0.61 -12.05
N ASP A 81 0.93 0.56 -12.42
CA ASP A 81 0.09 1.73 -12.61
C ASP A 81 0.75 2.83 -13.47
N GLY A 82 1.26 2.41 -14.62
CA GLY A 82 1.88 3.30 -15.62
C GLY A 82 3.28 3.81 -15.31
N GLY A 83 4.00 3.18 -14.38
CA GLY A 83 5.40 3.50 -14.07
C GLY A 83 6.16 2.35 -13.45
N ARG A 84 7.49 2.47 -13.42
CA ARG A 84 8.37 1.48 -12.80
C ARG A 84 8.42 1.71 -11.29
N THR A 85 8.20 0.66 -10.52
CA THR A 85 8.29 0.68 -9.07
C THR A 85 9.34 -0.33 -8.60
N ALA A 86 10.20 0.09 -7.68
CA ALA A 86 11.24 -0.77 -7.13
C ALA A 86 10.64 -1.86 -6.23
N TRP A 87 11.24 -3.06 -6.29
CA TRP A 87 10.99 -4.12 -5.33
C TRP A 87 11.58 -3.76 -3.96
N PRO A 88 11.00 -4.27 -2.86
CA PRO A 88 11.61 -4.14 -1.53
C PRO A 88 13.06 -4.61 -1.54
N GLY A 89 13.97 -3.82 -0.96
CA GLY A 89 15.41 -4.12 -0.98
C GLY A 89 16.06 -4.09 0.39
N ILE A 90 17.10 -4.91 0.58
CA ILE A 90 17.94 -4.81 1.77
C ILE A 90 18.79 -3.54 1.66
N GLY A 91 18.73 -2.70 2.71
CA GLY A 91 19.53 -1.48 2.77
C GLY A 91 18.94 -0.26 2.09
N ALA A 92 17.64 -0.29 1.73
CA ALA A 92 16.89 0.84 1.19
C ALA A 92 16.02 1.54 2.25
N PRO A 93 16.58 2.18 3.29
CA PRO A 93 15.80 2.75 4.40
C PRO A 93 14.95 3.97 4.00
N SER A 94 15.23 4.57 2.84
CA SER A 94 14.46 5.69 2.29
C SER A 94 13.25 5.26 1.47
N GLU A 95 13.14 3.98 1.15
CA GLU A 95 12.03 3.42 0.39
C GLU A 95 10.70 3.67 1.10
N GLY A 96 9.72 4.22 0.38
CA GLY A 96 8.42 4.59 0.93
C GLY A 96 8.44 5.82 1.84
N ARG A 97 9.53 6.62 1.86
CA ARG A 97 9.48 7.94 2.50
C ARG A 97 8.85 8.96 1.57
N VAL A 98 7.91 9.75 2.12
CA VAL A 98 7.04 10.63 1.35
C VAL A 98 6.82 11.97 2.05
N PRO A 99 6.50 13.07 1.33
CA PRO A 99 5.98 14.27 1.95
C PRO A 99 4.58 14.04 2.51
N LEU A 100 4.28 14.66 3.67
CA LEU A 100 2.94 14.75 4.24
C LEU A 100 2.77 16.11 4.92
N VAL A 101 1.73 16.82 4.53
CA VAL A 101 1.42 18.17 5.06
C VAL A 101 -0.07 18.30 5.30
N TYR A 102 -0.44 18.83 6.45
CA TYR A 102 -1.76 19.35 6.77
C TYR A 102 -1.69 20.87 6.84
N TRP A 103 -2.64 21.57 6.24
CA TRP A 103 -2.64 23.03 6.19
C TRP A 103 -4.07 23.58 6.12
N GLY A 104 -4.26 24.82 6.58
CA GLY A 104 -5.51 25.58 6.44
C GLY A 104 -6.45 25.44 7.64
N ALA A 105 -7.76 25.47 7.38
CA ALA A 105 -8.76 25.46 8.43
C ALA A 105 -8.72 24.13 9.21
N GLY A 106 -8.87 24.21 10.52
CA GLY A 106 -8.82 23.03 11.39
C GLY A 106 -7.41 22.50 11.69
N VAL A 107 -6.35 23.16 11.22
CA VAL A 107 -4.96 22.74 11.40
C VAL A 107 -4.18 23.71 12.30
N ALA A 108 -3.52 23.16 13.32
CA ALA A 108 -2.57 23.90 14.12
C ALA A 108 -1.19 23.95 13.45
N HIS A 109 -0.56 25.12 13.44
CA HIS A 109 0.82 25.24 12.97
C HIS A 109 1.77 24.50 13.93
N ARG A 110 2.44 23.45 13.42
CA ARG A 110 3.41 22.66 14.19
C ARG A 110 4.28 21.78 13.31
N GLU A 111 5.40 21.39 13.84
CA GLU A 111 6.22 20.34 13.28
C GLU A 111 5.64 18.96 13.65
N ILE A 112 5.52 18.04 12.69
CA ILE A 112 5.14 16.65 12.93
C ILE A 112 6.37 15.75 12.82
N PRO A 113 6.40 14.63 13.59
CA PRO A 113 7.57 13.74 13.60
C PRO A 113 7.87 13.12 12.23
N ASP A 114 9.15 12.97 11.92
CA ASP A 114 9.58 12.12 10.83
C ASP A 114 9.11 10.67 11.05
N GLY A 115 8.77 9.98 9.98
CA GLY A 115 8.31 8.59 10.04
C GLY A 115 6.84 8.41 10.45
N VAL A 116 6.06 9.49 10.59
CA VAL A 116 4.60 9.38 10.73
C VAL A 116 4.03 8.63 9.53
N GLY A 117 3.14 7.66 9.77
CA GLY A 117 2.55 6.85 8.70
C GLY A 117 1.44 7.59 7.95
N LEU A 118 1.28 7.29 6.66
CA LEU A 118 0.16 7.82 5.87
C LEU A 118 -1.21 7.29 6.34
N ASP A 119 -1.24 6.17 7.06
CA ASP A 119 -2.43 5.67 7.76
C ASP A 119 -2.95 6.65 8.83
N SER A 120 -2.14 7.61 9.28
CA SER A 120 -2.57 8.69 10.18
C SER A 120 -3.44 9.75 9.52
N VAL A 121 -3.51 9.81 8.17
CA VAL A 121 -4.21 10.90 7.45
C VAL A 121 -5.70 10.89 7.77
N ALA A 122 -6.38 9.79 7.48
CA ALA A 122 -7.82 9.70 7.69
C ALA A 122 -8.25 9.96 9.15
N PRO A 123 -7.61 9.38 10.19
CA PRO A 123 -7.96 9.71 11.58
C PRO A 123 -7.61 11.14 11.98
N THR A 124 -6.56 11.76 11.44
CA THR A 124 -6.23 13.17 11.71
C THR A 124 -7.29 14.11 11.12
N VAL A 125 -7.74 13.83 9.90
CA VAL A 125 -8.81 14.61 9.26
C VAL A 125 -10.13 14.41 10.00
N SER A 126 -10.47 13.19 10.41
CA SER A 126 -11.67 12.89 11.22
C SER A 126 -11.66 13.69 12.54
N GLU A 127 -10.51 13.76 13.25
CA GLU A 127 -10.35 14.58 14.44
C GLU A 127 -10.57 16.08 14.14
N ALA A 128 -10.04 16.60 13.02
CA ALA A 128 -10.22 17.98 12.61
C ALA A 128 -11.67 18.32 12.22
N LEU A 129 -12.40 17.34 11.68
CA LEU A 129 -13.83 17.43 11.38
C LEU A 129 -14.72 17.26 12.62
N GLY A 130 -14.16 16.73 13.71
CA GLY A 130 -14.88 16.52 14.96
C GLY A 130 -15.90 15.38 14.90
N PHE A 131 -15.70 14.37 14.05
CA PHE A 131 -16.54 13.18 14.05
C PHE A 131 -15.73 11.91 14.36
N GLU A 132 -16.34 10.97 15.05
CA GLU A 132 -15.75 9.68 15.40
C GLU A 132 -16.04 8.65 14.31
N ARG A 133 -14.99 8.08 13.74
CA ARG A 133 -15.13 7.04 12.72
C ARG A 133 -15.55 5.72 13.33
N PRO A 134 -16.46 4.96 12.69
CA PRO A 134 -16.84 3.62 13.14
C PRO A 134 -15.63 2.67 13.18
N PHE A 135 -15.62 1.77 14.14
CA PHE A 135 -14.64 0.67 14.26
C PHE A 135 -13.15 1.12 14.18
N PRO A 136 -12.69 2.05 15.04
CA PRO A 136 -11.33 2.57 14.98
C PRO A 136 -10.26 1.48 15.17
N ASP A 137 -10.57 0.38 15.86
CA ASP A 137 -9.60 -0.69 16.17
C ASP A 137 -9.26 -1.60 15.00
N VAL A 138 -10.04 -1.58 13.91
CA VAL A 138 -9.70 -2.33 12.69
C VAL A 138 -8.64 -1.66 11.83
N ARG A 139 -8.20 -0.44 12.21
CA ARG A 139 -7.22 0.39 11.51
C ARG A 139 -5.97 0.60 12.36
N SER A 140 -4.80 0.58 11.74
CA SER A 140 -3.52 0.90 12.40
C SER A 140 -3.38 2.38 12.71
N GLY A 141 -3.89 3.22 11.80
CA GLY A 141 -3.72 4.66 11.86
C GLY A 141 -4.30 5.30 13.12
N ARG A 142 -3.58 6.28 13.66
CA ARG A 142 -4.01 7.12 14.77
C ARG A 142 -3.81 8.58 14.37
N ALA A 143 -4.67 9.46 14.84
CA ALA A 143 -4.55 10.89 14.57
C ALA A 143 -3.18 11.43 15.00
N THR A 144 -2.56 12.24 14.16
CA THR A 144 -1.30 12.90 14.48
C THR A 144 -1.56 13.95 15.56
N ARG A 145 -1.04 13.67 16.75
CA ARG A 145 -1.34 14.44 17.97
C ARG A 145 -1.16 15.95 17.79
N GLY A 146 -2.22 16.71 18.07
CA GLY A 146 -2.24 18.17 18.12
C GLY A 146 -2.16 18.84 16.75
N VAL A 147 -2.45 18.13 15.67
CA VAL A 147 -2.66 18.72 14.33
C VAL A 147 -4.03 19.37 14.27
N ALA A 148 -5.07 18.73 14.76
CA ALA A 148 -6.41 19.30 14.82
C ALA A 148 -6.47 20.53 15.76
N SER A 149 -7.07 21.63 15.30
CA SER A 149 -7.16 22.91 16.02
C SER A 149 -8.57 23.24 16.53
N GLY A 150 -9.53 22.35 16.35
CA GLY A 150 -10.92 22.53 16.79
C GLY A 150 -11.77 23.45 15.89
N LYS A 151 -11.22 24.08 14.86
CA LYS A 151 -11.98 24.84 13.87
C LYS A 151 -12.43 23.90 12.75
N ARG A 152 -13.73 23.58 12.68
CA ARG A 152 -14.28 22.67 11.67
C ARG A 152 -14.22 23.30 10.28
N PRO A 153 -13.52 22.70 9.30
CA PRO A 153 -13.52 23.17 7.91
C PRO A 153 -14.82 22.80 7.21
N SER A 154 -15.21 23.54 6.17
CA SER A 154 -16.31 23.16 5.29
C SER A 154 -15.88 22.31 4.09
N LEU A 155 -14.57 22.24 3.81
CA LEU A 155 -14.02 21.39 2.77
C LEU A 155 -12.74 20.70 3.24
N VAL A 156 -12.65 19.41 3.03
CA VAL A 156 -11.41 18.63 3.07
C VAL A 156 -10.91 18.43 1.65
N LEU A 157 -9.74 18.94 1.37
CA LEU A 157 -9.06 18.78 0.08
C LEU A 157 -7.87 17.83 0.26
N LEU A 158 -8.02 16.57 -0.19
CA LEU A 158 -6.96 15.57 -0.19
C LEU A 158 -6.21 15.62 -1.51
N VAL A 159 -4.97 16.08 -1.53
CA VAL A 159 -4.12 16.13 -2.72
C VAL A 159 -3.03 15.08 -2.62
N ALA A 160 -3.04 14.10 -3.50
CA ALA A 160 -1.99 13.08 -3.57
C ALA A 160 -1.07 13.35 -4.78
N TRP A 161 0.24 13.36 -4.55
CA TRP A 161 1.28 13.42 -5.58
C TRP A 161 1.70 11.98 -5.90
N LYS A 162 1.10 11.40 -6.93
CA LYS A 162 1.33 10.02 -7.34
C LYS A 162 2.71 9.84 -7.94
N GLY A 163 3.44 8.84 -7.47
CA GLY A 163 4.79 8.54 -7.91
C GLY A 163 5.86 9.50 -7.37
N VAL A 164 5.58 10.21 -6.27
CA VAL A 164 6.53 11.16 -5.65
C VAL A 164 6.84 10.75 -4.22
N GLY A 165 8.11 10.63 -3.93
CA GLY A 165 8.66 10.40 -2.59
C GLY A 165 9.57 11.54 -2.12
N SER A 166 10.18 11.34 -0.97
CA SER A 166 11.12 12.30 -0.37
C SER A 166 12.37 12.52 -1.23
N SER A 167 12.83 11.50 -1.94
CA SER A 167 13.98 11.57 -2.86
C SER A 167 13.73 12.51 -4.03
N ASP A 168 12.52 12.50 -4.59
CA ASP A 168 12.14 13.37 -5.70
C ASP A 168 12.13 14.83 -5.28
N ILE A 169 11.62 15.12 -4.07
CA ILE A 169 11.65 16.46 -3.48
C ILE A 169 13.08 16.91 -3.20
N ALA A 170 13.93 16.00 -2.69
CA ALA A 170 15.32 16.31 -2.39
C ALA A 170 16.16 16.58 -3.67
N SER A 171 15.85 15.87 -4.75
CA SER A 171 16.51 16.03 -6.05
C SER A 171 16.03 17.25 -6.83
N ALA A 172 14.79 17.67 -6.57
CA ALA A 172 14.20 18.85 -7.21
C ALA A 172 14.81 20.15 -6.69
N GLY A 173 14.89 21.16 -7.56
CA GLY A 173 15.32 22.50 -7.16
C GLY A 173 14.33 23.14 -6.18
N ARG A 174 14.84 23.91 -5.21
CA ARG A 174 13.98 24.58 -4.19
C ARG A 174 12.85 25.43 -4.78
N ARG A 175 12.95 25.86 -6.03
CA ARG A 175 11.92 26.65 -6.74
C ARG A 175 10.84 25.74 -7.32
N ASP A 176 11.10 24.46 -7.49
CA ASP A 176 10.20 23.51 -8.13
C ASP A 176 9.11 23.01 -7.19
N TRP A 177 9.28 23.19 -5.87
CA TRP A 177 8.32 22.87 -4.82
C TRP A 177 8.13 24.03 -3.82
N ALA A 178 8.14 25.26 -4.34
CA ALA A 178 8.05 26.47 -3.55
C ALA A 178 6.72 26.58 -2.78
N TYR A 179 5.62 26.13 -3.38
CA TYR A 179 4.31 26.17 -2.75
C TYR A 179 4.19 25.09 -1.65
N LEU A 180 4.58 23.84 -1.93
CA LEU A 180 4.63 22.78 -0.92
C LEU A 180 5.44 23.23 0.31
N ARG A 181 6.59 23.89 0.09
CA ARG A 181 7.40 24.44 1.19
C ARG A 181 6.64 25.46 2.01
N THR A 182 5.84 26.31 1.38
CA THR A 182 4.98 27.26 2.08
C THR A 182 3.95 26.53 2.95
N LEU A 183 3.34 25.46 2.45
CA LEU A 183 2.40 24.64 3.20
C LEU A 183 3.09 23.96 4.40
N VAL A 184 4.28 23.38 4.19
CA VAL A 184 5.08 22.75 5.28
C VAL A 184 5.40 23.76 6.39
N HIS A 185 5.82 24.97 6.01
CA HIS A 185 6.17 26.01 6.99
C HIS A 185 4.96 26.69 7.64
N GLY A 186 3.81 26.71 6.98
CA GLY A 186 2.60 27.38 7.47
C GLY A 186 1.58 26.46 8.15
N GLY A 187 1.75 25.17 8.05
CA GLY A 187 0.84 24.14 8.57
C GLY A 187 1.50 23.17 9.55
N ALA A 188 1.13 21.92 9.45
CA ALA A 188 1.72 20.80 10.16
C ALA A 188 2.24 19.77 9.13
N GLY A 189 3.57 19.61 9.02
CA GLY A 189 4.09 18.77 7.95
C GLY A 189 5.50 18.23 8.19
N THR A 190 5.83 17.19 7.42
CA THR A 190 7.18 16.64 7.25
C THR A 190 7.39 16.21 5.81
N LEU A 191 8.63 16.23 5.35
CA LEU A 191 9.02 15.64 4.06
C LEU A 191 9.44 14.17 4.20
N ARG A 192 9.30 13.57 5.39
CA ARG A 192 9.82 12.25 5.74
C ARG A 192 8.78 11.39 6.46
N ALA A 193 7.52 11.52 6.11
CA ALA A 193 6.48 10.54 6.45
C ALA A 193 6.78 9.19 5.79
N THR A 194 6.04 8.15 6.10
CA THR A 194 6.21 6.80 5.54
C THR A 194 4.90 6.24 5.02
N THR A 195 4.97 5.46 3.94
CA THR A 195 3.84 4.64 3.48
C THR A 195 3.46 3.56 4.50
N GLY A 196 4.39 3.16 5.36
CA GLY A 196 4.17 2.16 6.42
C GLY A 196 4.20 0.71 5.95
N SER A 197 4.13 0.46 4.66
CA SER A 197 4.09 -0.88 4.04
C SER A 197 5.07 -1.01 2.88
N LEU A 198 5.36 -2.25 2.49
CA LEU A 198 6.10 -2.64 1.29
C LEU A 198 5.38 -3.83 0.62
N PRO A 199 5.45 -3.93 -0.71
CA PRO A 199 6.05 -2.96 -1.64
C PRO A 199 5.33 -1.61 -1.62
N VAL A 200 5.99 -0.58 -2.17
CA VAL A 200 5.38 0.74 -2.36
C VAL A 200 4.59 0.71 -3.66
N ASP A 201 3.27 0.73 -3.56
CA ASP A 201 2.36 0.75 -4.71
C ASP A 201 1.38 1.92 -4.56
N PRO A 202 1.17 2.74 -5.60
CA PRO A 202 0.30 3.92 -5.52
C PRO A 202 -1.15 3.58 -5.14
N ALA A 203 -1.77 2.53 -5.71
CA ALA A 203 -3.15 2.16 -5.40
C ALA A 203 -3.30 1.74 -3.93
N ALA A 204 -2.36 0.93 -3.42
CA ALA A 204 -2.31 0.54 -2.01
C ALA A 204 -2.10 1.75 -1.09
N THR A 205 -1.19 2.67 -1.46
CA THR A 205 -0.88 3.87 -0.67
C THR A 205 -2.05 4.85 -0.64
N LEU A 206 -2.72 5.09 -1.77
CA LEU A 206 -3.92 5.94 -1.84
C LEU A 206 -5.06 5.37 -0.99
N THR A 207 -5.24 4.05 -1.00
CA THR A 207 -6.20 3.37 -0.14
C THR A 207 -5.83 3.50 1.35
N THR A 208 -4.54 3.45 1.68
CA THR A 208 -4.05 3.73 3.05
C THR A 208 -4.40 5.14 3.50
N ILE A 209 -4.19 6.15 2.65
CA ILE A 209 -4.56 7.56 2.91
C ILE A 209 -6.07 7.67 3.16
N GLY A 210 -6.89 7.05 2.30
CA GLY A 210 -8.35 7.11 2.39
C GLY A 210 -8.91 6.38 3.59
N THR A 211 -8.42 5.17 3.88
CA THR A 211 -8.98 4.31 4.93
C THR A 211 -8.39 4.56 6.32
N GLY A 212 -7.14 5.00 6.42
CA GLY A 212 -6.39 5.04 7.68
C GLY A 212 -5.94 3.66 8.15
N GLY A 213 -5.99 2.65 7.30
CA GLY A 213 -5.46 1.30 7.52
C GLY A 213 -4.34 0.99 6.54
N LEU A 214 -3.54 -0.03 6.82
CA LEU A 214 -2.48 -0.53 5.96
C LEU A 214 -3.01 -1.59 4.96
N PRO A 215 -2.29 -1.94 3.89
CA PRO A 215 -2.74 -2.91 2.88
C PRO A 215 -3.20 -4.25 3.46
N SER A 216 -2.54 -4.76 4.49
CA SER A 216 -2.97 -5.96 5.23
C SER A 216 -4.37 -5.83 5.85
N GLN A 217 -4.82 -4.61 6.13
CA GLN A 217 -6.11 -4.31 6.76
C GLN A 217 -7.18 -3.97 5.73
N HIS A 218 -6.91 -3.07 4.78
CA HIS A 218 -7.90 -2.66 3.79
C HIS A 218 -8.01 -3.59 2.57
N GLY A 219 -7.03 -4.49 2.34
CA GLY A 219 -7.12 -5.54 1.33
C GLY A 219 -6.70 -5.15 -0.09
N VAL A 220 -6.36 -3.89 -0.35
CA VAL A 220 -5.77 -3.45 -1.63
C VAL A 220 -4.25 -3.46 -1.46
N THR A 221 -3.60 -4.53 -1.90
CA THR A 221 -2.18 -4.77 -1.66
C THR A 221 -1.27 -4.26 -2.79
N GLY A 222 -1.88 -3.78 -3.87
CA GLY A 222 -1.20 -3.21 -5.03
C GLY A 222 -2.21 -2.84 -6.12
N SER A 223 -1.70 -2.39 -7.25
CA SER A 223 -2.46 -2.08 -8.47
C SER A 223 -3.13 -3.33 -9.06
N VAL A 224 -2.59 -4.50 -8.74
CA VAL A 224 -3.11 -5.81 -9.11
C VAL A 224 -3.30 -6.65 -7.84
N VAL A 225 -4.41 -7.35 -7.75
CA VAL A 225 -4.78 -8.18 -6.59
C VAL A 225 -5.42 -9.49 -7.06
N ARG A 226 -5.39 -10.51 -6.21
CA ARG A 226 -6.19 -11.73 -6.43
C ARG A 226 -7.60 -11.53 -5.89
N ASN A 227 -8.62 -11.86 -6.67
CA ASN A 227 -10.02 -11.81 -6.22
C ASN A 227 -10.46 -13.11 -5.54
N ASP A 228 -11.72 -13.13 -5.05
CA ASP A 228 -12.27 -14.29 -4.33
C ASP A 228 -12.48 -15.51 -5.23
N ASP A 229 -12.53 -15.32 -6.56
CA ASP A 229 -12.59 -16.41 -7.55
C ASP A 229 -11.18 -16.97 -7.87
N GLY A 230 -10.13 -16.45 -7.23
CA GLY A 230 -8.74 -16.84 -7.46
C GLY A 230 -8.09 -16.20 -8.70
N ARG A 231 -8.75 -15.25 -9.37
CA ARG A 231 -8.22 -14.57 -10.56
C ARG A 231 -7.39 -13.36 -10.17
N VAL A 232 -6.35 -13.11 -10.93
CA VAL A 232 -5.57 -11.86 -10.83
C VAL A 232 -6.28 -10.77 -11.63
N VAL A 233 -6.61 -9.68 -10.97
CA VAL A 233 -7.40 -8.57 -11.52
C VAL A 233 -6.79 -7.24 -11.12
N GLU A 234 -7.04 -6.20 -11.90
CA GLU A 234 -6.71 -4.84 -11.55
C GLU A 234 -7.52 -4.38 -10.32
N ALA A 235 -6.88 -3.76 -9.34
CA ALA A 235 -7.56 -3.22 -8.16
C ALA A 235 -8.65 -2.21 -8.60
N PHE A 236 -9.81 -2.26 -7.96
CA PHE A 236 -10.98 -1.46 -8.33
C PHE A 236 -11.51 -1.67 -9.76
N GLY A 237 -10.96 -2.62 -10.52
CA GLY A 237 -11.44 -3.02 -11.83
C GLY A 237 -12.63 -4.00 -11.77
N PRO A 238 -13.15 -4.44 -12.92
CA PRO A 238 -14.22 -5.42 -12.96
C PRO A 238 -13.84 -6.73 -12.27
N GLY A 239 -14.65 -7.14 -11.29
CA GLY A 239 -14.40 -8.36 -10.50
C GLY A 239 -13.36 -8.19 -9.39
N ALA A 240 -12.86 -6.99 -9.17
CA ALA A 240 -12.00 -6.72 -8.02
C ALA A 240 -12.78 -6.85 -6.70
N PRO A 241 -12.12 -7.30 -5.62
CA PRO A 241 -12.73 -7.29 -4.31
C PRO A 241 -12.86 -5.86 -3.79
N VAL A 242 -13.96 -5.58 -3.10
CA VAL A 242 -14.13 -4.32 -2.38
C VAL A 242 -13.13 -4.19 -1.24
N THR A 243 -12.86 -2.97 -0.80
CA THR A 243 -12.04 -2.73 0.40
C THR A 243 -12.70 -3.35 1.63
N VAL A 244 -11.88 -3.91 2.53
CA VAL A 244 -12.37 -4.57 3.76
C VAL A 244 -12.86 -3.56 4.80
N ILE A 245 -12.35 -2.34 4.74
CA ILE A 245 -12.68 -1.24 5.65
C ILE A 245 -13.06 0.01 4.85
N ALA A 246 -14.00 0.78 5.38
CA ALA A 246 -14.47 2.04 4.79
C ALA A 246 -13.36 3.10 4.75
N THR A 247 -13.42 3.99 3.77
CA THR A 247 -12.59 5.20 3.72
C THR A 247 -13.14 6.28 4.66
N LEU A 248 -12.39 7.36 4.83
CA LEU A 248 -12.85 8.56 5.54
C LEU A 248 -14.09 9.17 4.86
N ALA A 249 -14.08 9.18 3.52
CA ALA A 249 -15.17 9.72 2.73
C ALA A 249 -16.45 8.89 2.88
N ASP A 250 -16.35 7.54 2.82
CA ASP A 250 -17.47 6.65 3.09
C ASP A 250 -18.05 6.87 4.51
N ASP A 251 -17.17 6.96 5.53
CA ASP A 251 -17.59 7.16 6.92
C ASP A 251 -18.26 8.54 7.11
N LEU A 252 -17.77 9.58 6.43
CA LEU A 252 -18.36 10.93 6.51
C LEU A 252 -19.73 10.99 5.82
N ASP A 253 -19.84 10.48 4.59
CA ASP A 253 -21.12 10.40 3.87
C ASP A 253 -22.18 9.65 4.67
N HIS A 254 -21.79 8.55 5.31
CA HIS A 254 -22.68 7.79 6.19
C HIS A 254 -23.11 8.59 7.45
N ALA A 255 -22.18 9.33 8.07
CA ALA A 255 -22.45 10.11 9.28
C ALA A 255 -23.19 11.41 8.99
N GLU A 256 -22.95 12.05 7.88
CA GLU A 256 -23.52 13.32 7.44
C GLU A 256 -23.99 13.22 5.98
N PRO A 257 -25.17 12.68 5.72
CA PRO A 257 -25.67 12.41 4.35
C PRO A 257 -25.81 13.64 3.43
N ALA A 258 -25.65 14.84 3.96
CA ALA A 258 -25.59 16.08 3.16
C ALA A 258 -24.17 16.44 2.68
N SER A 259 -23.16 15.69 3.12
CA SER A 259 -21.77 15.87 2.64
C SER A 259 -21.63 15.48 1.18
N LEU A 260 -20.90 16.27 0.41
CA LEU A 260 -20.54 15.93 -0.96
C LEU A 260 -19.18 15.22 -0.95
N VAL A 261 -19.11 14.07 -1.61
CA VAL A 261 -17.87 13.32 -1.81
C VAL A 261 -17.51 13.27 -3.29
N GLY A 262 -16.34 13.77 -3.64
CA GLY A 262 -15.87 13.79 -5.00
C GLY A 262 -14.39 13.49 -5.16
N ALA A 263 -14.02 13.13 -6.39
CA ALA A 263 -12.64 12.86 -6.75
C ALA A 263 -12.30 13.34 -8.17
N VAL A 264 -11.08 13.85 -8.32
CA VAL A 264 -10.46 14.15 -9.63
C VAL A 264 -9.20 13.31 -9.72
N LEU A 265 -9.18 12.33 -10.60
CA LEU A 265 -8.21 11.24 -10.66
C LEU A 265 -7.63 11.11 -12.08
N PRO A 266 -6.34 10.77 -12.24
CA PRO A 266 -5.80 10.37 -13.55
C PRO A 266 -6.32 8.99 -13.99
N HIS A 267 -6.51 8.04 -13.09
CA HIS A 267 -6.93 6.66 -13.38
C HIS A 267 -7.98 6.16 -12.40
N GLY A 268 -8.77 5.15 -12.80
CA GLY A 268 -9.75 4.49 -11.95
C GLY A 268 -9.14 3.76 -10.75
N LEU A 269 -7.89 3.29 -10.87
CA LEU A 269 -7.10 2.69 -9.81
C LEU A 269 -6.86 3.61 -8.60
N ASP A 270 -6.92 4.92 -8.81
CA ASP A 270 -6.64 5.92 -7.78
C ASP A 270 -7.82 6.16 -6.83
N ARG A 271 -8.97 5.56 -7.12
CA ARG A 271 -10.21 5.77 -6.34
C ARG A 271 -10.13 5.31 -4.88
N GLY A 272 -9.14 4.49 -4.52
CA GLY A 272 -8.94 4.05 -3.14
C GLY A 272 -8.81 5.18 -2.11
N ILE A 273 -8.47 6.39 -2.54
CA ILE A 273 -8.40 7.57 -1.67
C ILE A 273 -9.78 8.04 -1.16
N VAL A 274 -10.86 7.73 -1.88
CA VAL A 274 -12.25 8.08 -1.53
C VAL A 274 -13.18 6.88 -1.38
N GLY A 275 -12.76 5.69 -1.81
CA GLY A 275 -13.58 4.48 -1.73
C GLY A 275 -14.58 4.31 -2.87
N GLU A 276 -15.53 3.40 -2.65
CA GLU A 276 -16.51 2.96 -3.64
C GLU A 276 -17.97 3.06 -3.17
N GLY A 277 -18.24 3.75 -2.06
CA GLY A 277 -19.54 3.70 -1.40
C GLY A 277 -19.69 2.41 -0.59
N TRP A 278 -18.87 2.28 0.45
CA TRP A 278 -18.79 1.08 1.30
C TRP A 278 -20.10 0.77 2.05
N TYR A 279 -20.85 1.81 2.43
CA TYR A 279 -22.13 1.66 3.12
C TYR A 279 -23.29 1.49 2.13
N PRO A 280 -24.22 0.54 2.36
CA PRO A 280 -25.41 0.39 1.53
C PRO A 280 -26.27 1.67 1.56
N GLY A 281 -26.64 2.18 0.39
CA GLY A 281 -27.50 3.35 0.24
C GLY A 281 -26.81 4.70 0.36
N GLY A 282 -25.47 4.72 0.46
CA GLY A 282 -24.67 5.94 0.31
C GLY A 282 -24.73 6.49 -1.12
N ASP A 283 -24.48 7.78 -1.26
CA ASP A 283 -24.40 8.41 -2.57
C ASP A 283 -23.14 7.94 -3.33
N PRO A 284 -23.21 7.75 -4.65
CA PRO A 284 -22.04 7.41 -5.43
C PRO A 284 -21.03 8.55 -5.43
N VAL A 285 -19.76 8.22 -5.28
CA VAL A 285 -18.66 9.20 -5.36
C VAL A 285 -18.66 9.89 -6.72
N ASP A 286 -18.69 11.22 -6.71
CA ASP A 286 -18.67 12.05 -7.91
C ASP A 286 -17.26 12.13 -8.50
N MET A 287 -16.93 11.25 -9.44
CA MET A 287 -15.58 11.11 -10.00
C MET A 287 -15.42 11.76 -11.35
N VAL A 288 -14.28 12.45 -11.55
CA VAL A 288 -13.76 12.90 -12.83
C VAL A 288 -12.44 12.20 -13.09
N ILE A 289 -12.36 11.43 -14.18
CA ILE A 289 -11.13 10.80 -14.63
C ILE A 289 -10.56 11.60 -15.80
N GLY A 290 -9.28 11.99 -15.71
CA GLY A 290 -8.61 12.74 -16.78
C GLY A 290 -7.21 13.21 -16.42
N GLU A 291 -6.52 13.76 -17.39
CA GLU A 291 -5.13 14.21 -17.24
C GLU A 291 -4.94 15.21 -16.08
N SER A 292 -3.91 15.03 -15.30
CA SER A 292 -3.57 15.87 -14.14
C SER A 292 -3.41 17.36 -14.49
N ALA A 293 -3.00 17.67 -15.71
CA ALA A 293 -2.91 19.05 -16.19
C ALA A 293 -4.27 19.77 -16.21
N ARG A 294 -5.38 19.04 -16.30
CA ARG A 294 -6.76 19.54 -16.29
C ARG A 294 -7.39 19.53 -14.91
N ALA A 295 -6.75 18.88 -13.91
CA ALA A 295 -7.28 18.79 -12.56
C ALA A 295 -7.67 20.14 -11.94
N PRO A 296 -6.90 21.24 -12.07
CA PRO A 296 -7.33 22.54 -11.54
C PRO A 296 -8.67 23.02 -12.09
N ILE A 297 -8.96 22.78 -13.40
CA ILE A 297 -10.24 23.16 -14.02
C ILE A 297 -11.36 22.25 -13.53
N ALA A 298 -11.10 20.93 -13.41
CA ALA A 298 -12.08 19.98 -12.89
C ALA A 298 -12.47 20.31 -11.44
N VAL A 299 -11.50 20.66 -10.60
CA VAL A 299 -11.73 21.12 -9.23
C VAL A 299 -12.54 22.42 -9.19
N GLU A 300 -12.22 23.42 -10.03
CA GLU A 300 -13.01 24.65 -10.13
C GLU A 300 -14.48 24.34 -10.46
N HIS A 301 -14.75 23.40 -11.35
CA HIS A 301 -16.11 22.94 -11.65
C HIS A 301 -16.80 22.30 -10.43
N ARG A 302 -16.11 21.44 -9.66
CA ARG A 302 -16.67 20.84 -8.44
C ARG A 302 -16.99 21.89 -7.37
N LEU A 303 -16.09 22.83 -7.16
CA LEU A 303 -16.34 23.94 -6.24
C LEU A 303 -17.59 24.78 -6.68
N ALA A 304 -17.78 24.98 -7.98
CA ALA A 304 -18.95 25.65 -8.51
C ALA A 304 -20.27 24.86 -8.34
N THR A 305 -20.22 23.55 -8.10
CA THR A 305 -21.41 22.72 -7.82
C THR A 305 -21.75 22.61 -6.32
N GLY A 306 -21.05 23.33 -5.45
CA GLY A 306 -21.42 23.47 -4.05
C GLY A 306 -20.42 22.93 -3.04
N TYR A 307 -19.32 22.27 -3.46
CA TYR A 307 -18.31 21.77 -2.52
C TYR A 307 -17.76 22.87 -1.62
N GLY A 308 -17.91 22.73 -0.30
CA GLY A 308 -17.48 23.66 0.73
C GLY A 308 -18.31 24.94 0.84
N ALA A 309 -19.46 25.03 0.15
CA ALA A 309 -20.29 26.24 0.10
C ALA A 309 -21.14 26.46 1.36
N ASP A 310 -21.34 25.46 2.18
CA ASP A 310 -22.12 25.53 3.42
C ASP A 310 -21.29 25.10 4.65
N GLU A 311 -21.95 24.80 5.76
CA GLU A 311 -21.31 24.40 7.02
C GLU A 311 -21.09 22.88 7.13
N VAL A 312 -21.69 22.09 6.24
CA VAL A 312 -21.51 20.64 6.19
C VAL A 312 -20.18 20.36 5.51
N PRO A 313 -19.28 19.59 6.14
CA PRO A 313 -17.99 19.31 5.53
C PRO A 313 -18.10 18.41 4.30
N ASP A 314 -17.47 18.80 3.24
CA ASP A 314 -17.31 18.00 2.02
C ASP A 314 -15.91 17.42 1.91
N VAL A 315 -15.77 16.35 1.13
CA VAL A 315 -14.46 15.76 0.78
C VAL A 315 -14.25 15.81 -0.73
N LEU A 316 -13.15 16.42 -1.14
CA LEU A 316 -12.69 16.42 -2.52
C LEU A 316 -11.27 15.88 -2.59
N ALA A 317 -11.09 14.69 -3.15
CA ALA A 317 -9.77 14.12 -3.39
C ALA A 317 -9.27 14.48 -4.79
N VAL A 318 -7.97 14.75 -4.90
CA VAL A 318 -7.31 15.08 -6.16
C VAL A 318 -6.00 14.29 -6.23
N VAL A 319 -5.90 13.38 -7.18
CA VAL A 319 -4.64 12.68 -7.46
C VAL A 319 -3.97 13.33 -8.66
N LEU A 320 -2.69 13.64 -8.53
CA LEU A 320 -1.91 14.33 -9.56
C LEU A 320 -0.67 13.50 -9.92
N GLU A 321 -0.44 13.34 -11.22
CA GLU A 321 0.77 12.75 -11.79
C GLU A 321 1.56 13.79 -12.57
N GLY A 322 2.89 13.75 -12.43
CA GLY A 322 3.79 14.64 -13.17
C GLY A 322 5.08 14.92 -12.41
N ASN A 323 5.93 15.75 -12.97
CA ASN A 323 7.13 16.19 -12.27
C ASN A 323 6.78 17.17 -11.12
N VAL A 324 7.66 17.23 -10.12
CA VAL A 324 7.48 18.02 -8.89
C VAL A 324 7.05 19.46 -9.15
N ARG A 325 7.65 20.14 -10.15
CA ARG A 325 7.32 21.53 -10.50
C ARG A 325 5.87 21.67 -11.00
N SER A 326 5.40 20.74 -11.79
CA SER A 326 4.03 20.76 -12.32
C SER A 326 3.02 20.49 -11.20
N LEU A 327 3.31 19.51 -10.35
CA LEU A 327 2.50 19.15 -9.19
C LEU A 327 2.37 20.33 -8.20
N ASP A 328 3.48 20.98 -7.88
CA ASP A 328 3.50 22.15 -7.00
C ASP A 328 2.62 23.29 -7.55
N ARG A 329 2.74 23.58 -8.84
CA ARG A 329 1.95 24.61 -9.52
C ARG A 329 0.45 24.27 -9.58
N TRP A 330 0.09 23.03 -9.89
CA TRP A 330 -1.31 22.60 -9.93
C TRP A 330 -1.93 22.61 -8.53
N THR A 331 -1.20 22.08 -7.52
CA THR A 331 -1.62 22.14 -6.12
C THR A 331 -1.90 23.59 -5.68
N SER A 332 -0.99 24.53 -5.99
CA SER A 332 -1.19 25.95 -5.67
C SER A 332 -2.47 26.53 -6.28
N ARG A 333 -2.78 26.20 -7.53
CA ARG A 333 -4.01 26.67 -8.19
C ARG A 333 -5.27 26.05 -7.59
N ILE A 334 -5.24 24.74 -7.30
CA ILE A 334 -6.34 24.01 -6.70
C ILE A 334 -6.66 24.57 -5.32
N VAL A 335 -5.65 24.70 -4.45
CA VAL A 335 -5.84 25.24 -3.10
C VAL A 335 -6.36 26.67 -3.12
N ALA A 336 -5.78 27.55 -3.97
CA ALA A 336 -6.27 28.93 -4.10
C ALA A 336 -7.72 29.00 -4.63
N GLY A 337 -8.16 28.06 -5.45
CA GLY A 337 -9.54 27.89 -5.86
C GLY A 337 -10.45 27.53 -4.70
N ALA A 338 -10.07 26.51 -3.95
CA ALA A 338 -10.81 26.01 -2.78
C ALA A 338 -10.96 27.09 -1.69
N GLU A 339 -9.88 27.80 -1.34
CA GLU A 339 -9.93 28.88 -0.34
C GLU A 339 -10.92 30.00 -0.67
N ARG A 340 -11.13 30.28 -1.96
CA ARG A 340 -12.09 31.32 -2.39
C ARG A 340 -13.54 30.84 -2.38
N ALA A 341 -13.76 29.53 -2.50
CA ALA A 341 -15.09 28.92 -2.63
C ALA A 341 -15.72 28.50 -1.29
N THR A 342 -14.88 28.31 -0.25
CA THR A 342 -15.33 27.71 1.02
C THR A 342 -15.79 28.73 2.04
N THR A 343 -16.85 28.38 2.80
CA THR A 343 -17.45 29.23 3.83
C THR A 343 -16.66 29.22 5.14
N ASN A 344 -16.29 28.04 5.65
CA ASN A 344 -15.53 27.89 6.91
C ASN A 344 -14.05 27.58 6.67
N GLY A 345 -13.60 27.71 5.43
CA GLY A 345 -12.24 27.44 5.00
C GLY A 345 -11.99 25.98 4.64
N THR A 346 -10.83 25.74 4.05
CA THR A 346 -10.40 24.44 3.53
C THR A 346 -9.34 23.84 4.44
N LEU A 347 -9.51 22.56 4.82
CA LEU A 347 -8.41 21.72 5.31
C LEU A 347 -7.75 21.08 4.11
N VAL A 348 -6.47 21.32 3.93
CA VAL A 348 -5.67 20.78 2.83
C VAL A 348 -4.73 19.71 3.38
N VAL A 349 -4.74 18.54 2.77
CA VAL A 349 -3.72 17.49 2.98
C VAL A 349 -2.96 17.33 1.67
N VAL A 350 -1.63 17.38 1.70
CA VAL A 350 -0.77 17.01 0.57
C VAL A 350 0.09 15.84 0.99
N ALA A 351 0.03 14.74 0.23
CA ALA A 351 0.82 13.54 0.49
C ALA A 351 1.44 12.98 -0.80
N GLY A 352 2.65 12.43 -0.71
CA GLY A 352 3.23 11.63 -1.78
C GLY A 352 2.84 10.16 -1.65
N THR A 353 2.96 9.38 -2.73
CA THR A 353 2.68 7.94 -2.71
C THR A 353 3.93 7.06 -2.77
N GLY A 354 5.12 7.64 -2.80
CA GLY A 354 6.40 6.97 -3.01
C GLY A 354 6.97 7.26 -4.39
N SER A 355 8.30 7.26 -4.49
CA SER A 355 9.03 7.51 -5.74
C SER A 355 8.80 6.39 -6.75
N ARG A 356 8.74 6.75 -8.02
CA ARG A 356 8.95 5.82 -9.13
C ARG A 356 10.45 5.59 -9.33
N GLU A 357 10.79 4.46 -9.92
CA GLU A 357 12.18 4.15 -10.24
C GLU A 357 12.51 4.65 -11.65
N GLU A 358 13.48 5.54 -11.73
CA GLU A 358 13.93 6.14 -12.99
C GLU A 358 15.33 5.67 -13.40
N ASP A 359 16.02 4.89 -12.56
CA ASP A 359 17.36 4.38 -12.87
C ASP A 359 17.32 3.43 -14.07
N PRO A 360 17.97 3.78 -15.19
CA PRO A 360 18.00 2.93 -16.38
C PRO A 360 18.82 1.63 -16.17
N THR A 361 19.58 1.53 -15.09
CA THR A 361 20.37 0.33 -14.75
C THR A 361 19.59 -0.65 -13.86
N ALA A 362 18.39 -0.30 -13.43
CA ALA A 362 17.52 -1.20 -12.68
C ALA A 362 17.15 -2.42 -13.54
N ILE A 363 17.17 -3.59 -12.91
CA ILE A 363 16.82 -4.87 -13.53
C ILE A 363 15.29 -4.95 -13.56
N GLY A 364 14.70 -5.28 -14.73
CA GLY A 364 13.27 -5.63 -14.82
C GLY A 364 12.97 -6.97 -14.15
N ASP A 365 11.71 -7.24 -13.90
CA ASP A 365 11.26 -8.51 -13.33
C ASP A 365 11.20 -9.65 -14.36
N GLU A 366 11.44 -9.36 -15.64
CA GLU A 366 11.39 -10.32 -16.74
C GLU A 366 12.36 -11.50 -16.52
N ASP A 367 13.54 -11.22 -15.95
CA ASP A 367 14.54 -12.26 -15.65
C ASP A 367 14.04 -13.21 -14.54
N LEU A 368 13.30 -12.67 -13.54
CA LEU A 368 12.69 -13.48 -12.48
C LEU A 368 11.52 -14.28 -12.99
N VAL A 369 10.68 -13.69 -13.84
CA VAL A 369 9.57 -14.39 -14.51
C VAL A 369 10.11 -15.54 -15.37
N ALA A 370 11.12 -15.27 -16.22
CA ALA A 370 11.74 -16.28 -17.06
C ALA A 370 12.33 -17.44 -16.24
N ALA A 371 13.03 -17.13 -15.15
CA ALA A 371 13.60 -18.15 -14.26
C ALA A 371 12.50 -19.06 -13.65
N VAL A 372 11.34 -18.51 -13.30
CA VAL A 372 10.21 -19.28 -12.77
C VAL A 372 9.54 -20.11 -13.85
N GLU A 373 9.31 -19.53 -15.05
CA GLU A 373 8.73 -20.27 -16.18
C GLU A 373 9.62 -21.41 -16.64
N ASP A 374 10.95 -21.24 -16.67
CA ASP A 374 11.92 -22.30 -17.02
C ASP A 374 11.98 -23.42 -15.96
N ALA A 375 11.71 -23.11 -14.70
CA ALA A 375 11.77 -24.09 -13.61
C ALA A 375 10.49 -24.91 -13.46
N ILE A 376 9.35 -24.41 -13.90
CA ILE A 376 8.06 -25.11 -13.81
C ILE A 376 7.84 -25.89 -15.12
N PRO A 377 7.70 -27.22 -15.07
CA PRO A 377 7.45 -28.02 -16.27
C PRO A 377 6.16 -27.65 -16.98
N GLY A 378 6.09 -27.90 -18.28
CA GLY A 378 4.87 -27.74 -19.08
C GLY A 378 4.96 -26.60 -20.09
N ASP A 379 3.97 -26.55 -20.99
CA ASP A 379 3.89 -25.52 -22.05
C ASP A 379 2.95 -24.36 -21.65
N ALA A 380 2.30 -24.45 -20.49
CA ALA A 380 1.39 -23.42 -20.01
C ALA A 380 2.14 -22.35 -19.21
N ARG A 381 1.76 -21.11 -19.39
CA ARG A 381 2.30 -20.00 -18.60
C ARG A 381 1.98 -20.21 -17.11
N SER A 382 3.00 -20.13 -16.26
CA SER A 382 2.92 -20.40 -14.83
C SER A 382 2.85 -19.12 -13.98
N VAL A 383 3.24 -17.98 -14.56
CA VAL A 383 3.16 -16.65 -13.93
C VAL A 383 2.00 -15.87 -14.55
N GLU A 384 0.97 -15.57 -13.75
CA GLU A 384 -0.18 -14.75 -14.19
C GLU A 384 0.17 -13.26 -14.26
N ALA A 385 0.89 -12.77 -13.27
CA ALA A 385 1.37 -11.39 -13.23
C ALA A 385 2.63 -11.25 -12.37
N ALA A 386 3.50 -10.34 -12.77
CA ALA A 386 4.58 -9.81 -11.95
C ALA A 386 4.18 -8.42 -11.46
N VAL A 387 4.47 -8.14 -10.20
CA VAL A 387 4.17 -6.86 -9.53
C VAL A 387 5.34 -6.47 -8.63
N PRO A 388 5.44 -5.21 -8.19
CA PRO A 388 6.50 -4.83 -7.26
C PRO A 388 6.54 -5.77 -6.05
N GLY A 389 7.68 -6.44 -5.87
CA GLY A 389 7.92 -7.34 -4.75
C GLY A 389 7.36 -8.76 -4.87
N GLY A 390 6.76 -9.17 -6.00
CA GLY A 390 6.28 -10.55 -6.08
C GLY A 390 5.65 -10.99 -7.39
N LEU A 391 5.33 -12.28 -7.43
CA LEU A 391 4.70 -12.96 -8.58
C LEU A 391 3.40 -13.61 -8.17
N PHE A 392 2.36 -13.43 -8.98
CA PHE A 392 1.13 -14.21 -8.95
C PHE A 392 1.32 -15.44 -9.84
N LEU A 393 1.06 -16.64 -9.31
CA LEU A 393 1.22 -17.89 -10.00
C LEU A 393 -0.13 -18.45 -10.45
N ASP A 394 -0.18 -19.06 -11.64
CA ASP A 394 -1.32 -19.85 -12.09
C ASP A 394 -1.42 -21.13 -11.26
N GLN A 395 -2.31 -21.11 -10.25
CA GLN A 395 -2.52 -22.24 -9.35
C GLN A 395 -3.05 -23.48 -10.08
N ASP A 396 -3.75 -23.32 -11.20
CA ASP A 396 -4.21 -24.43 -12.03
C ASP A 396 -3.07 -25.05 -12.83
N ALA A 397 -2.14 -24.23 -13.35
CA ALA A 397 -0.94 -24.71 -13.99
C ALA A 397 -0.09 -25.53 -13.00
N LEU A 398 0.19 -24.99 -11.82
CA LEU A 398 0.95 -25.70 -10.79
C LEU A 398 0.33 -27.06 -10.43
N ARG A 399 -1.01 -27.10 -10.27
CA ARG A 399 -1.71 -28.35 -9.97
C ARG A 399 -1.62 -29.36 -11.11
N ARG A 400 -1.74 -28.92 -12.37
CA ARG A 400 -1.61 -29.82 -13.56
C ARG A 400 -0.24 -30.48 -13.62
N GLU A 401 0.81 -29.71 -13.33
CA GLU A 401 2.20 -30.18 -13.37
C GLU A 401 2.63 -30.91 -12.08
N GLY A 402 1.78 -30.94 -11.05
CA GLY A 402 2.07 -31.58 -9.77
C GLY A 402 3.19 -30.89 -8.96
N VAL A 403 3.42 -29.60 -9.18
CA VAL A 403 4.43 -28.80 -8.49
C VAL A 403 3.77 -27.82 -7.51
N THR A 404 4.56 -27.28 -6.60
CA THR A 404 4.12 -26.27 -5.64
C THR A 404 4.84 -24.95 -5.87
N GLY A 405 4.35 -23.87 -5.30
CA GLY A 405 5.01 -22.56 -5.35
C GLY A 405 6.45 -22.51 -4.79
N LEU A 406 6.92 -23.59 -4.12
CA LEU A 406 8.31 -23.71 -3.71
C LEU A 406 9.28 -23.80 -4.89
N VAL A 407 8.85 -24.35 -6.02
CA VAL A 407 9.68 -24.37 -7.24
C VAL A 407 9.94 -22.95 -7.71
N ALA A 408 8.92 -22.09 -7.71
CA ALA A 408 9.08 -20.68 -8.06
C ALA A 408 9.98 -19.93 -7.05
N VAL A 409 9.86 -20.22 -5.75
CA VAL A 409 10.74 -19.65 -4.71
C VAL A 409 12.20 -19.98 -4.98
N GLU A 410 12.51 -21.25 -5.26
CA GLU A 410 13.89 -21.70 -5.54
C GLU A 410 14.41 -21.12 -6.85
N ALA A 411 13.58 -21.01 -7.88
CA ALA A 411 13.94 -20.38 -9.13
C ALA A 411 14.31 -18.89 -8.92
N MET A 412 13.47 -18.15 -8.21
CA MET A 412 13.74 -16.73 -7.88
C MET A 412 15.01 -16.55 -7.05
N ARG A 413 15.26 -17.43 -6.05
CA ARG A 413 16.49 -17.39 -5.24
C ARG A 413 17.75 -17.66 -6.05
N SER A 414 17.63 -18.53 -7.06
CA SER A 414 18.74 -18.92 -7.90
C SER A 414 19.01 -17.94 -9.04
N ALA A 415 18.12 -17.00 -9.28
CA ALA A 415 18.26 -16.01 -10.34
C ALA A 415 19.46 -15.09 -10.08
N THR A 416 20.30 -14.96 -11.11
CA THR A 416 21.52 -14.15 -11.04
C THR A 416 21.52 -13.07 -12.11
N GLY A 417 22.01 -11.88 -11.75
CA GLY A 417 22.22 -10.79 -12.70
C GLY A 417 23.46 -11.02 -13.59
N ALA A 418 23.74 -10.04 -14.44
CA ALA A 418 24.80 -10.09 -15.46
C ALA A 418 26.21 -10.43 -14.92
N GLU A 419 26.49 -10.15 -13.63
CA GLU A 419 27.75 -10.46 -12.99
C GLU A 419 27.75 -11.79 -12.20
N GLY A 420 26.71 -12.62 -12.36
CA GLY A 420 26.55 -13.88 -11.63
C GLY A 420 26.24 -13.72 -10.13
N ARG A 421 25.88 -12.53 -9.70
CA ARG A 421 25.45 -12.27 -8.31
C ARG A 421 23.93 -12.51 -8.18
N PRO A 422 23.47 -13.06 -7.03
CA PRO A 422 22.04 -13.20 -6.80
C PRO A 422 21.30 -11.85 -6.91
N ILE A 423 20.22 -11.82 -7.66
CA ILE A 423 19.36 -10.64 -7.82
C ILE A 423 18.62 -10.37 -6.50
N LEU A 424 18.11 -11.44 -5.87
CA LEU A 424 17.37 -11.35 -4.62
C LEU A 424 18.22 -11.76 -3.42
N ALA A 425 17.98 -11.10 -2.31
CA ALA A 425 18.52 -11.48 -1.00
C ALA A 425 17.73 -12.63 -0.38
N ASP A 426 16.42 -12.67 -0.63
CA ASP A 426 15.53 -13.76 -0.25
C ASP A 426 14.30 -13.78 -1.17
N ALA A 427 13.72 -14.96 -1.34
CA ALA A 427 12.39 -15.15 -1.90
C ALA A 427 11.65 -16.18 -1.04
N PHE A 428 10.35 -16.02 -0.89
CA PHE A 428 9.53 -16.87 -0.01
C PHE A 428 8.08 -16.88 -0.46
N GLN A 429 7.37 -17.95 -0.09
CA GLN A 429 5.92 -17.98 -0.31
C GLN A 429 5.25 -16.88 0.54
N GLY A 430 4.26 -16.21 -0.04
CA GLY A 430 3.58 -15.07 0.60
C GLY A 430 3.06 -15.40 2.01
N PHE A 431 2.51 -16.61 2.21
CA PHE A 431 2.01 -17.00 3.53
C PHE A 431 3.08 -17.02 4.63
N ALA A 432 4.39 -17.11 4.29
CA ALA A 432 5.47 -17.04 5.28
C ALA A 432 5.45 -15.72 6.06
N VAL A 433 4.98 -14.64 5.43
CA VAL A 433 4.79 -13.32 6.07
C VAL A 433 3.83 -13.41 7.27
N SER A 434 2.76 -14.20 7.15
CA SER A 434 1.78 -14.39 8.23
C SER A 434 2.37 -15.07 9.47
N PHE A 435 3.47 -15.79 9.31
CA PHE A 435 4.21 -16.45 10.40
C PHE A 435 5.37 -15.60 10.93
N GLY A 436 5.66 -14.46 10.34
CA GLY A 436 6.80 -13.59 10.72
C GLY A 436 6.82 -13.17 12.19
N ARG A 437 5.66 -13.12 12.84
CA ARG A 437 5.56 -12.89 14.31
C ARG A 437 6.23 -13.96 15.17
N TYR A 438 6.58 -15.11 14.60
CA TYR A 438 7.25 -16.21 15.30
C TYR A 438 8.78 -16.21 15.05
N CYS A 439 9.25 -15.25 14.24
CA CYS A 439 10.67 -15.03 14.08
C CYS A 439 11.31 -14.47 15.35
#